data_39f72190e4833b12ebba24c09bfc4340
#
_entry.id   39f72190e4833b12ebba24c09bfc4340
#
_cell.length_a   1.000
_cell.length_b   1.000
_cell.length_c   1.000
_cell.angle_alpha   90.00
_cell.angle_beta   90.00
_cell.angle_gamma   90.00
#
_symmetry.space_group_name_H-M   'P 1'
#
loop_
_entity.id
_entity.type
_entity.pdbx_description
1 polymer ?
#
loop_
_entity_poly.entity_id
_entity_poly.type
_entity_poly.pdbx_seq_one_letter_code
_entity_poly.pdbx_strand_id
1 'polypeptide(L)'
;MTRYRIVPDALSASLSDGAVLLNLHTKRYFSLNDTGSRIWSLLEHQASEEEIVEALVREYDVEKPEAARAVNRLLDDLVAERLIEPTSV
;
A
#
# COMPACT_ATOMS: atom_id res chain seq x y z
N MET A 1 16.21 2.37 -5.05
CA MET A 1 15.05 2.68 -4.21
C MET A 1 13.77 2.44 -5.00
N THR A 2 12.91 1.57 -4.50
CA THR A 2 11.72 1.18 -5.24
C THR A 2 10.56 2.11 -4.91
N ARG A 3 9.93 2.64 -5.96
CA ARG A 3 8.75 3.46 -5.81
C ARG A 3 7.61 2.86 -6.62
N TYR A 4 6.39 3.20 -6.22
CA TYR A 4 5.19 2.71 -6.87
C TYR A 4 4.26 3.88 -7.14
N ARG A 5 3.43 3.75 -8.15
CA ARG A 5 2.37 4.72 -8.36
C ARG A 5 1.02 4.00 -8.35
N ILE A 6 0.02 4.69 -7.84
CA ILE A 6 -1.35 4.19 -7.84
C ILE A 6 -1.91 4.37 -9.25
N VAL A 7 -2.51 3.31 -9.80
CA VAL A 7 -3.04 3.39 -11.16
C VAL A 7 -4.27 4.31 -11.18
N PRO A 8 -4.53 5.00 -12.31
CA PRO A 8 -5.67 5.93 -12.38
C PRO A 8 -7.03 5.29 -12.11
N ASP A 9 -7.19 4.00 -12.40
CA ASP A 9 -8.46 3.30 -12.23
C ASP A 9 -8.69 2.80 -10.81
N ALA A 10 -7.77 3.05 -9.88
CA ALA A 10 -7.93 2.63 -8.50
C ALA A 10 -8.66 3.69 -7.70
N LEU A 11 -9.76 3.27 -7.08
CA LEU A 11 -10.51 4.12 -6.15
C LEU A 11 -10.36 3.58 -4.75
N SER A 12 -10.41 4.44 -3.76
CA SER A 12 -10.33 4.02 -2.37
C SER A 12 -11.41 4.68 -1.55
N ALA A 13 -11.92 3.95 -0.57
CA ALA A 13 -12.88 4.46 0.40
C ALA A 13 -12.37 4.10 1.79
N SER A 14 -12.23 5.11 2.64
CA SER A 14 -11.78 4.90 4.01
C SER A 14 -12.92 4.41 4.88
N LEU A 15 -12.61 3.45 5.75
CA LEU A 15 -13.54 2.92 6.75
C LEU A 15 -12.95 3.20 8.12
N SER A 16 -13.73 2.94 9.16
CA SER A 16 -13.26 3.21 10.52
C SER A 16 -12.06 2.33 10.92
N ASP A 17 -11.93 1.15 10.32
CA ASP A 17 -10.88 0.20 10.67
C ASP A 17 -10.12 -0.32 9.44
N GLY A 18 -10.03 0.50 8.42
CA GLY A 18 -9.31 0.11 7.21
C GLY A 18 -9.77 0.87 5.99
N ALA A 19 -9.73 0.22 4.85
CA ALA A 19 -10.16 0.81 3.59
C ALA A 19 -10.56 -0.28 2.61
N VAL A 20 -11.32 0.12 1.60
CA VAL A 20 -11.66 -0.77 0.49
C VAL A 20 -11.15 -0.11 -0.79
N LEU A 21 -10.48 -0.87 -1.60
CA LEU A 21 -9.98 -0.43 -2.90
C LEU A 21 -10.82 -1.09 -3.99
N LEU A 22 -11.10 -0.34 -5.05
CA LEU A 22 -11.82 -0.86 -6.21
C LEU A 22 -10.99 -0.53 -7.45
N ASN A 23 -10.70 -1.55 -8.24
CA ASN A 23 -10.09 -1.35 -9.54
C ASN A 23 -11.20 -1.27 -10.57
N LEU A 24 -11.41 -0.10 -11.16
CA LEU A 24 -12.50 0.11 -12.11
C LEU A 24 -12.30 -0.67 -13.41
N HIS A 25 -11.06 -0.99 -13.74
CA HIS A 25 -10.76 -1.75 -14.96
C HIS A 25 -11.09 -3.23 -14.79
N THR A 26 -10.64 -3.84 -13.69
CA THR A 26 -10.85 -5.27 -13.44
C THR A 26 -12.17 -5.55 -12.73
N LYS A 27 -12.78 -4.52 -12.13
CA LYS A 27 -14.00 -4.64 -11.31
C LYS A 27 -13.79 -5.46 -10.05
N ARG A 28 -12.57 -5.53 -9.55
CA ARG A 28 -12.24 -6.29 -8.35
C ARG A 28 -12.04 -5.37 -7.16
N TYR A 29 -12.45 -5.84 -5.99
CA TYR A 29 -12.26 -5.15 -4.72
C TYR A 29 -11.08 -5.73 -3.98
N PHE A 30 -10.44 -4.91 -3.17
CA PHE A 30 -9.36 -5.34 -2.28
C PHE A 30 -9.53 -4.64 -0.95
N SER A 31 -9.65 -5.42 0.14
CA SER A 31 -9.85 -4.85 1.48
C SER A 31 -8.54 -4.67 2.19
N LEU A 32 -8.39 -3.53 2.87
CA LEU A 32 -7.21 -3.22 3.67
C LEU A 32 -7.61 -3.10 5.14
N ASN A 33 -6.81 -3.69 6.02
CA ASN A 33 -6.96 -3.44 7.45
C ASN A 33 -6.33 -2.08 7.78
N ASP A 34 -6.28 -1.76 9.06
CA ASP A 34 -5.78 -0.45 9.52
C ASP A 34 -4.34 -0.20 9.05
N THR A 35 -3.47 -1.18 9.22
CA THR A 35 -2.07 -1.05 8.79
C THR A 35 -1.97 -0.93 7.27
N GLY A 36 -2.73 -1.73 6.53
CA GLY A 36 -2.76 -1.65 5.07
C GLY A 36 -3.28 -0.31 4.59
N SER A 37 -4.27 0.24 5.27
CA SER A 37 -4.81 1.55 4.95
C SER A 37 -3.75 2.63 5.13
N ARG A 38 -2.93 2.52 6.17
CA ARG A 38 -1.83 3.46 6.39
C ARG A 38 -0.80 3.37 5.28
N ILE A 39 -0.47 2.14 4.86
CA ILE A 39 0.46 1.94 3.74
C ILE A 39 -0.09 2.58 2.46
N TRP A 40 -1.37 2.39 2.20
CA TRP A 40 -2.02 3.00 1.03
C TRP A 40 -1.93 4.51 1.06
N SER A 41 -2.18 5.11 2.23
CA SER A 41 -2.07 6.56 2.40
C SER A 41 -0.66 7.05 2.08
N LEU A 42 0.35 6.31 2.51
CA LEU A 42 1.74 6.67 2.20
C LEU A 42 2.03 6.55 0.70
N LEU A 43 1.44 5.55 0.05
CA LEU A 43 1.57 5.43 -1.42
C LEU A 43 0.92 6.62 -2.12
N GLU A 44 -0.19 7.10 -1.61
CA GLU A 44 -0.84 8.29 -2.17
C GLU A 44 0.06 9.52 -2.08
N HIS A 45 0.94 9.56 -1.11
CA HIS A 45 1.90 10.65 -0.94
C HIS A 45 3.25 10.32 -1.58
N GLN A 46 3.28 9.29 -2.43
CA GLN A 46 4.44 8.91 -3.23
C GLN A 46 5.65 8.49 -2.40
N ALA A 47 5.42 7.90 -1.24
CA ALA A 47 6.49 7.38 -0.41
C ALA A 47 7.16 6.18 -1.10
N SER A 48 8.47 6.05 -0.90
CA SER A 48 9.19 4.87 -1.35
C SER A 48 8.93 3.70 -0.41
N GLU A 49 9.29 2.49 -0.85
CA GLU A 49 9.13 1.31 0.00
C GLU A 49 9.86 1.48 1.32
N GLU A 50 11.08 2.02 1.28
CA GLU A 50 11.87 2.25 2.48
C GLU A 50 11.20 3.26 3.42
N GLU A 51 10.65 4.31 2.85
CA GLU A 51 9.93 5.32 3.65
C GLU A 51 8.70 4.72 4.32
N ILE A 52 8.00 3.84 3.63
CA ILE A 52 6.83 3.16 4.19
C ILE A 52 7.25 2.28 5.37
N VAL A 53 8.31 1.49 5.19
CA VAL A 53 8.82 0.63 6.26
C VAL A 53 9.20 1.46 7.49
N GLU A 54 9.92 2.56 7.27
CA GLU A 54 10.35 3.43 8.38
C GLU A 54 9.15 4.06 9.09
N ALA A 55 8.13 4.45 8.35
CA ALA A 55 6.92 4.99 8.96
C ALA A 55 6.24 3.97 9.86
N LEU A 56 6.15 2.72 9.41
CA LEU A 56 5.53 1.68 10.21
C LEU A 56 6.33 1.38 11.48
N VAL A 57 7.66 1.37 11.38
CA VAL A 57 8.50 1.16 12.54
C VAL A 57 8.30 2.26 13.57
N ARG A 58 8.14 3.51 13.11
CA ARG A 58 7.91 4.64 14.02
C ARG A 58 6.52 4.66 14.65
N GLU A 59 5.52 4.24 13.87
CA GLU A 59 4.11 4.40 14.28
C GLU A 59 3.55 3.16 14.98
N TYR A 60 4.12 2.01 14.72
CA TYR A 60 3.68 0.75 15.30
C TYR A 60 4.86 0.12 16.04
N ASP A 61 4.56 -0.70 17.01
CA ASP A 61 5.59 -1.36 17.82
C ASP A 61 6.05 -2.64 17.11
N VAL A 62 6.73 -2.48 15.97
CA VAL A 62 7.24 -3.60 15.19
C VAL A 62 8.70 -3.38 14.85
N GLU A 63 9.44 -4.47 14.68
CA GLU A 63 10.83 -4.39 14.26
C GLU A 63 10.93 -4.25 12.75
N LYS A 64 12.03 -3.67 12.29
CA LYS A 64 12.22 -3.34 10.88
C LYS A 64 12.09 -4.55 9.95
N PRO A 65 12.70 -5.71 10.23
CA PRO A 65 12.55 -6.86 9.33
C PRO A 65 11.10 -7.33 9.19
N GLU A 66 10.36 -7.29 10.29
CA GLU A 66 8.95 -7.67 10.29
C GLU A 66 8.11 -6.68 9.49
N ALA A 67 8.36 -5.38 9.71
CA ALA A 67 7.67 -4.35 8.94
C ALA A 67 7.98 -4.48 7.46
N ALA A 68 9.22 -4.72 7.10
CA ALA A 68 9.63 -4.86 5.71
C ALA A 68 8.92 -6.04 5.03
N ARG A 69 8.79 -7.16 5.72
CA ARG A 69 8.08 -8.32 5.17
C ARG A 69 6.61 -8.02 4.93
N ALA A 70 5.97 -7.34 5.88
CA ALA A 70 4.56 -7.00 5.76
C ALA A 70 4.32 -6.02 4.62
N VAL A 71 5.17 -5.00 4.50
CA VAL A 71 5.07 -4.02 3.42
C VAL A 71 5.28 -4.70 2.08
N ASN A 72 6.32 -5.51 1.95
CA ASN A 72 6.65 -6.18 0.70
C ASN A 72 5.50 -7.08 0.25
N ARG A 73 4.92 -7.84 1.18
CA ARG A 73 3.79 -8.72 0.86
C ARG A 73 2.59 -7.93 0.34
N LEU A 74 2.25 -6.83 1.01
CA LEU A 74 1.10 -6.04 0.59
C LEU A 74 1.38 -5.39 -0.77
N LEU A 75 2.58 -4.84 -0.98
CA LEU A 75 2.90 -4.22 -2.26
C LEU A 75 2.82 -5.25 -3.39
N ASP A 76 3.29 -6.48 -3.17
CA ASP A 76 3.18 -7.54 -4.17
C ASP A 76 1.71 -7.85 -4.49
N ASP A 77 0.86 -7.91 -3.47
CA ASP A 77 -0.57 -8.15 -3.66
C ASP A 77 -1.21 -7.02 -4.45
N LEU A 78 -0.86 -5.77 -4.13
CA LEU A 78 -1.42 -4.62 -4.83
C LEU A 78 -0.99 -4.56 -6.29
N VAL A 79 0.24 -4.95 -6.58
CA VAL A 79 0.72 -5.05 -7.96
C VAL A 79 -0.05 -6.15 -8.69
N ALA A 80 -0.24 -7.30 -8.04
CA ALA A 80 -0.96 -8.41 -8.64
C ALA A 80 -2.42 -8.05 -8.95
N GLU A 81 -3.04 -7.21 -8.12
CA GLU A 81 -4.41 -6.75 -8.34
C GLU A 81 -4.47 -5.52 -9.25
N ARG A 82 -3.34 -5.10 -9.80
CA ARG A 82 -3.24 -3.96 -10.72
C ARG A 82 -3.73 -2.64 -10.11
N LEU A 83 -3.53 -2.50 -8.82
CA LEU A 83 -3.89 -1.27 -8.12
C LEU A 83 -2.72 -0.30 -8.03
N ILE A 84 -1.51 -0.82 -8.06
CA ILE A 84 -0.29 -0.02 -8.14
C ILE A 84 0.64 -0.64 -9.18
N GLU A 85 1.61 0.15 -9.63
CA GLU A 85 2.65 -0.36 -10.52
C GLU A 85 4.00 0.22 -10.13
N PRO A 86 5.10 -0.58 -10.26
CA PRO A 86 6.43 -0.06 -9.97
C PRO A 86 6.80 1.03 -10.97
N THR A 87 7.51 2.04 -10.48
CA THR A 87 8.02 3.09 -11.35
C THR A 87 9.53 2.96 -11.45
N SER A 88 10.04 3.15 -12.67
CA SER A 88 11.49 3.23 -12.88
C SER A 88 11.99 4.59 -12.45
N VAL A 89 13.18 4.60 -11.89
CA VAL A 89 13.81 5.84 -11.45
C VAL A 89 14.98 6.16 -12.35
#